data_caac08d1ca846456775749ac0b9472e8
#
_entry.id   caac08d1ca846456775749ac0b9472e8
#
_cell.length_a   1.000
_cell.length_b   1.000
_cell.length_c   1.000
_cell.angle_alpha   90.00
_cell.angle_beta   90.00
_cell.angle_gamma   90.00
#
_symmetry.space_group_name_H-M   'P 1'
#
loop_
_entity.id
_entity.type
_entity.pdbx_description
1 polymer ?
#
loop_
_entity_poly.entity_id
_entity_poly.type
_entity_poly.pdbx_seq_one_letter_code
_entity_poly.pdbx_strand_id
1 'polypeptide(L)' 'MKNLKLNDIAYARSGDKGSGSNVGLIFVNEKFYKWGVENLTEEVIANFFKDIAFGGVKRYLLPNLNAINYILF' A
#
# COMPACT_ATOMS: atom_id res chain seq x y z
N MET A 1 -0.44 12.14 -14.69
CA MET A 1 -1.52 11.56 -13.87
C MET A 1 -2.14 12.55 -12.91
N LYS A 2 -2.18 13.77 -13.28
CA LYS A 2 -2.48 14.82 -12.32
C LYS A 2 -3.91 14.84 -11.79
N ASN A 3 -4.85 14.19 -12.40
CA ASN A 3 -6.21 14.16 -11.89
C ASN A 3 -6.64 12.78 -11.42
N LEU A 4 -5.72 11.83 -11.35
CA LEU A 4 -6.04 10.50 -10.87
C LEU A 4 -5.87 10.41 -9.36
N LYS A 5 -6.83 9.80 -8.71
CA LYS A 5 -6.74 9.48 -7.30
C LYS A 5 -6.32 8.02 -7.14
N LEU A 6 -5.84 7.68 -5.95
CA LEU A 6 -5.38 6.31 -5.72
C LEU A 6 -6.50 5.30 -6.00
N ASN A 7 -7.73 5.61 -5.60
CA ASN A 7 -8.83 4.68 -5.81
C ASN A 7 -9.26 4.56 -7.29
N ASP A 8 -8.69 5.38 -8.17
CA ASP A 8 -8.90 5.22 -9.61
C ASP A 8 -7.99 4.16 -10.19
N ILE A 9 -6.88 3.84 -9.52
CA ILE A 9 -5.87 2.93 -10.03
C ILE A 9 -5.69 1.68 -9.16
N ALA A 10 -6.28 1.67 -7.97
CA ALA A 10 -6.12 0.55 -7.05
C ALA A 10 -7.30 0.44 -6.11
N TYR A 11 -7.53 -0.77 -5.61
CA TYR A 11 -8.47 -1.02 -4.53
C TYR A 11 -7.70 -1.17 -3.23
N ALA A 12 -8.15 -0.49 -2.19
CA ALA A 12 -7.53 -0.57 -0.88
C ALA A 12 -8.36 -1.47 0.03
N ARG A 13 -7.70 -2.40 0.72
CA ARG A 13 -8.33 -3.26 1.71
C ARG A 13 -7.50 -3.19 2.97
N SER A 14 -8.18 -3.13 4.11
CA SER A 14 -7.49 -3.06 5.38
C SER A 14 -8.06 -4.05 6.37
N GLY A 15 -7.24 -4.41 7.37
CA GLY A 15 -7.66 -5.31 8.43
C GLY A 15 -6.79 -5.12 9.65
N ASP A 16 -7.32 -5.52 10.79
CA ASP A 16 -6.60 -5.53 12.04
C ASP A 16 -6.07 -6.91 12.34
N LYS A 17 -4.83 -6.97 12.80
CA LYS A 17 -4.17 -8.23 13.12
C LYS A 17 -3.61 -8.20 14.54
N GLY A 18 -4.42 -7.81 15.50
CA GLY A 18 -3.99 -7.77 16.89
C GLY A 18 -2.93 -6.72 17.14
N SER A 19 -1.67 -7.05 16.91
CA SER A 19 -0.56 -6.15 17.21
C SER A 19 -0.27 -5.15 16.09
N GLY A 20 -1.02 -5.16 14.99
CA GLY A 20 -0.78 -4.25 13.89
C GLY A 20 -1.93 -4.23 12.92
N SER A 21 -1.84 -3.35 11.94
CA SER A 21 -2.84 -3.22 10.89
C SER A 21 -2.25 -3.64 9.56
N ASN A 22 -3.12 -4.01 8.66
CA ASN A 22 -2.76 -4.51 7.35
C ASN A 22 -3.48 -3.67 6.30
N VAL A 23 -2.75 -3.15 5.33
CA VAL A 23 -3.33 -2.39 4.21
C VAL A 23 -2.85 -3.03 2.92
N GLY A 24 -3.79 -3.52 2.12
CA GLY A 24 -3.48 -4.09 0.82
C GLY A 24 -3.95 -3.18 -0.30
N LEU A 25 -3.12 -2.99 -1.30
CA LEU A 25 -3.46 -2.25 -2.51
C LEU A 25 -3.42 -3.20 -3.69
N ILE A 26 -4.56 -3.35 -4.37
CA ILE A 26 -4.66 -4.19 -5.55
C ILE A 26 -4.86 -3.28 -6.74
N PHE A 27 -3.85 -3.21 -7.62
CA PHE A 27 -3.86 -2.27 -8.73
C PHE A 27 -4.67 -2.84 -9.90
N VAL A 28 -5.26 -1.95 -10.69
CA VAL A 28 -6.16 -2.35 -11.76
C VAL A 28 -5.42 -2.99 -12.93
N ASN A 29 -4.11 -2.75 -13.05
CA ASN A 29 -3.31 -3.41 -14.07
C ASN A 29 -1.83 -3.36 -13.68
N GLU A 30 -1.00 -4.03 -14.48
CA GLU A 30 0.42 -4.14 -14.21
C GLU A 30 1.12 -2.78 -14.27
N LYS A 31 0.69 -1.91 -15.14
CA LYS A 31 1.31 -0.60 -15.29
C LYS A 31 1.19 0.21 -13.99
N PHE A 32 0.00 0.22 -13.41
CA PHE A 32 -0.20 0.92 -12.14
C PHE A 32 0.45 0.20 -10.97
N TYR A 33 0.51 -1.13 -11.03
CA TYR A 33 1.25 -1.87 -10.02
C TYR A 33 2.72 -1.45 -9.99
N LYS A 34 3.36 -1.37 -11.17
CA LYS A 34 4.76 -0.95 -11.24
C LYS A 34 4.95 0.47 -10.73
N TRP A 35 4.01 1.34 -11.05
CA TRP A 35 4.02 2.70 -10.51
C TRP A 35 3.99 2.67 -8.99
N GLY A 36 3.12 1.84 -8.41
CA GLY A 36 3.01 1.72 -6.96
C GLY A 36 4.28 1.19 -6.32
N VAL A 37 4.92 0.20 -6.95
CA VAL A 37 6.17 -0.34 -6.43
C VAL A 37 7.24 0.75 -6.35
N GLU A 38 7.30 1.63 -7.34
CA GLU A 38 8.31 2.68 -7.37
C GLU A 38 7.96 3.85 -6.46
N ASN A 39 6.69 4.16 -6.29
CA ASN A 39 6.27 5.40 -5.64
C ASN A 39 5.67 5.20 -4.24
N LEU A 40 5.08 4.04 -3.97
CA LEU A 40 4.45 3.79 -2.68
C LEU A 40 5.35 2.90 -1.81
N THR A 41 6.52 3.44 -1.48
CA THR A 41 7.51 2.75 -0.67
C THR A 41 7.06 2.65 0.78
N GLU A 42 7.80 1.87 1.57
CA GLU A 42 7.54 1.76 3.01
C GLU A 42 7.61 3.12 3.68
N GLU A 43 8.56 3.95 3.27
CA GLU A 43 8.73 5.27 3.85
C GLU A 43 7.53 6.17 3.56
N VAL A 44 7.03 6.14 2.33
CA VAL A 44 5.87 6.95 1.94
C VAL A 44 4.64 6.51 2.73
N ILE A 45 4.42 5.21 2.85
CA ILE A 45 3.27 4.69 3.60
C ILE A 45 3.41 4.96 5.08
N ALA A 46 4.62 4.83 5.63
CA ALA A 46 4.85 5.14 7.04
C ALA A 46 4.55 6.61 7.35
N ASN A 47 4.93 7.50 6.45
CA ASN A 47 4.61 8.91 6.60
C ASN A 47 3.11 9.17 6.56
N PHE A 48 2.42 8.47 5.66
CA PHE A 48 0.99 8.62 5.50
C PHE A 48 0.24 8.18 6.77
N PHE A 49 0.71 7.12 7.41
CA PHE A 49 0.06 6.54 8.60
C PHE A 49 0.87 6.79 9.88
N LYS A 50 1.61 7.89 9.92
CA LYS A 50 2.54 8.13 11.03
C LYS A 50 1.85 8.18 12.40
N ASP A 51 0.56 8.49 12.44
CA ASP A 51 -0.17 8.59 13.69
C ASP A 51 -0.57 7.23 14.26
N ILE A 52 -0.49 6.17 13.45
CA ILE A 52 -0.90 4.84 13.90
C ILE A 52 0.16 3.77 13.67
N ALA A 53 1.15 4.03 12.83
CA ALA A 53 2.20 3.06 12.53
C ALA A 53 3.49 3.46 13.22
N PHE A 54 3.47 3.45 14.55
CA PHE A 54 4.61 3.89 15.35
C PHE A 54 5.81 2.96 15.22
N GLY A 55 5.58 1.70 14.94
CA GLY A 55 6.64 0.71 14.78
C GLY A 55 7.16 0.58 13.36
N GLY A 56 6.64 1.40 12.45
CA GLY A 56 7.07 1.37 11.06
C GLY A 56 6.15 0.56 10.16
N VAL A 57 6.58 0.39 8.93
CA VAL A 57 5.78 -0.28 7.90
C VAL A 57 6.67 -1.29 7.19
N LYS A 58 6.13 -2.47 6.92
CA LYS A 58 6.79 -3.47 6.09
C LYS A 58 5.96 -3.74 4.85
N ARG A 59 6.60 -3.77 3.69
CA ARG A 59 5.94 -3.93 2.41
C ARG A 59 6.20 -5.31 1.83
N TYR A 60 5.17 -5.94 1.30
CA TYR A 60 5.26 -7.22 0.61
C TYR A 60 4.69 -7.06 -0.79
N LEU A 61 5.45 -7.45 -1.79
CA LEU A 61 5.04 -7.34 -3.19
C LEU A 61 4.39 -8.64 -3.65
N LEU A 62 3.24 -8.52 -4.30
CA LEU A 62 2.48 -9.65 -4.83
C LEU A 62 2.27 -9.45 -6.32
N PRO A 63 3.33 -9.61 -7.13
CA PRO A 63 3.26 -9.26 -8.55
C PRO A 63 2.24 -10.06 -9.34
N ASN A 64 1.98 -11.31 -8.97
CA ASN A 64 0.99 -12.12 -9.66
C ASN A 64 -0.43 -11.58 -9.50
N LEU A 65 -0.64 -10.76 -8.50
CA LEU A 65 -1.96 -10.18 -8.21
C LEU A 65 -1.98 -8.68 -8.48
N ASN A 66 -0.89 -8.13 -9.00
CA ASN A 66 -0.73 -6.68 -9.12
C ASN A 66 -1.04 -5.98 -7.81
N ALA A 67 -0.55 -6.53 -6.72
CA ALA A 67 -0.90 -6.07 -5.38
C ALA A 67 0.33 -5.82 -4.53
N ILE A 68 0.19 -4.91 -3.58
CA ILE A 68 1.20 -4.64 -2.56
C ILE A 68 0.50 -4.67 -1.21
N ASN A 69 1.07 -5.40 -0.26
CA ASN A 69 0.53 -5.47 1.09
C ASN A 69 1.48 -4.76 2.05
N TYR A 70 0.92 -3.91 2.89
CA TYR A 70 1.69 -3.16 3.89
C TYR A 70 1.24 -3.57 5.27
N ILE A 71 2.20 -3.95 6.12
CA ILE A 71 1.93 -4.24 7.52
C ILE A 71 2.38 -3.02 8.32
N LEU A 72 1.46 -2.46 9.08
CA LEU A 72 1.70 -1.29 9.93
C LEU A 72 1.86 -1.76 11.36
N PHE A 73 3.00 -1.44 11.96
CA PHE A 73 3.32 -1.87 13.32
C PHE A 73 3.12 -0.79 14.36
#